data_8cb2818a6b8bc8600ce5fb7847f0f80d
#
_entry.id   8cb2818a6b8bc8600ce5fb7847f0f80d
#
_cell.length_a   1.000
_cell.length_b   1.000
_cell.length_c   1.000
_cell.angle_alpha   90.00
_cell.angle_beta   90.00
_cell.angle_gamma   90.00
#
_symmetry.space_group_name_H-M   'P 1'
#
loop_
_entity.id
_entity.type
_entity.pdbx_description
1 polymer ?
#
loop_
_entity_poly.entity_id
_entity_poly.type
_entity_poly.pdbx_seq_one_letter_code
_entity_poly.pdbx_strand_id
1 'polypeptide(L)'
;MHPWTRPPPDPAFAPEAARLLVDLRAEVARNGGRAVAAHFEARALWTHSWRAQGQARGLHRTTLHGTAGPSTKCVWCEQLRERTRELDVEHFRPKVCATEWQGTPPLIADHPPREVNERGGYWWLAFAWSNFALSCKTCNQGWKRNLFPLRTPRSRDEQEGDERTEVPLLLDPSTPFHVADHFRWTPGGIMEPVSDEGSATIVVCGLNRAELLARRALVAQDVLRYTPMLKRAIR
;
A
#
# COMPACT_ATOMS: atom_id res chain seq x y z
N MET A 1 2.76 -4.02 -11.46
CA MET A 1 3.29 -3.16 -10.38
C MET A 1 4.76 -2.90 -10.67
N HIS A 2 5.19 -1.66 -10.61
CA HIS A 2 6.58 -1.24 -10.80
C HIS A 2 7.05 -0.52 -9.53
N PRO A 3 8.35 -0.53 -9.24
CA PRO A 3 8.90 0.29 -8.17
C PRO A 3 8.52 1.76 -8.36
N TRP A 4 8.16 2.41 -7.26
CA TRP A 4 7.75 3.81 -7.22
C TRP A 4 8.77 4.60 -6.41
N THR A 5 9.27 5.69 -6.98
CA THR A 5 10.18 6.58 -6.25
C THR A 5 9.37 7.49 -5.33
N ARG A 6 9.54 7.29 -4.02
CA ARG A 6 8.91 8.17 -3.03
C ARG A 6 9.59 9.53 -3.10
N PRO A 7 8.83 10.64 -3.24
CA PRO A 7 9.40 11.98 -3.19
C PRO A 7 9.97 12.27 -1.79
N PRO A 8 10.91 13.21 -1.66
CA PRO A 8 11.35 13.69 -0.34
C PRO A 8 10.17 14.32 0.41
N PRO A 9 10.13 14.24 1.74
CA PRO A 9 9.11 14.93 2.52
C PRO A 9 9.25 16.44 2.41
N ASP A 10 8.13 17.15 2.60
CA ASP A 10 8.19 18.60 2.84
C ASP A 10 9.05 18.87 4.08
N PRO A 11 9.92 19.90 4.08
CA PRO A 11 10.74 20.24 5.25
C PRO A 11 9.93 20.44 6.54
N ALA A 12 8.69 20.94 6.45
CA ALA A 12 7.81 21.11 7.61
C ALA A 12 7.23 19.79 8.12
N PHE A 13 7.28 18.71 7.35
CA PHE A 13 6.72 17.42 7.73
C PHE A 13 7.50 16.75 8.87
N ALA A 14 8.82 16.70 8.79
CA ALA A 14 9.63 15.94 9.73
C ALA A 14 9.53 16.43 11.19
N PRO A 15 9.57 17.75 11.50
CA PRO A 15 9.37 18.24 12.87
C PRO A 15 7.98 17.89 13.41
N GLU A 16 6.94 18.04 12.60
CA GLU A 16 5.56 17.73 13.01
C GLU A 16 5.34 16.23 13.23
N ALA A 17 5.87 15.40 12.35
CA ALA A 17 5.82 13.94 12.50
C ALA A 17 6.53 13.47 13.79
N ALA A 18 7.69 14.08 14.11
CA ALA A 18 8.42 13.79 15.33
C ALA A 18 7.61 14.17 16.58
N ARG A 19 7.01 15.35 16.59
CA ARG A 19 6.15 15.82 17.67
C ARG A 19 4.96 14.87 17.89
N LEU A 20 4.25 14.51 16.81
CA LEU A 20 3.11 13.59 16.85
C LEU A 20 3.50 12.20 17.35
N LEU A 21 4.69 11.73 17.00
CA LEU A 21 5.19 10.44 17.48
C LEU A 21 5.49 10.46 18.99
N VAL A 22 5.97 11.58 19.53
CA VAL A 22 6.15 11.74 20.99
C VAL A 22 4.81 11.65 21.72
N ASP A 23 3.80 12.37 21.24
CA ASP A 23 2.43 12.34 21.80
C ASP A 23 1.86 10.91 21.75
N LEU A 24 2.06 10.23 20.62
CA LEU A 24 1.62 8.86 20.42
C LEU A 24 2.31 7.86 21.35
N ARG A 25 3.62 7.97 21.54
CA ARG A 25 4.37 7.13 22.50
C ARG A 25 3.85 7.30 23.94
N ALA A 26 3.57 8.55 24.34
CA ALA A 26 2.99 8.81 25.64
C ALA A 26 1.60 8.18 25.80
N GLU A 27 0.80 8.17 24.74
CA GLU A 27 -0.51 7.51 24.74
C GLU A 27 -0.41 5.99 24.80
N VAL A 28 0.50 5.40 24.02
CA VAL A 28 0.79 3.96 24.05
C VAL A 28 1.28 3.51 25.44
N ALA A 29 2.14 4.30 26.06
CA ALA A 29 2.65 4.00 27.42
C ALA A 29 1.53 4.00 28.47
N ARG A 30 0.51 4.85 28.31
CA ARG A 30 -0.64 4.91 29.23
C ARG A 30 -1.66 3.82 29.00
N ASN A 31 -1.96 3.48 27.76
CA ASN A 31 -3.12 2.69 27.38
C ASN A 31 -2.78 1.37 26.64
N GLY A 32 -1.51 1.15 26.33
CA GLY A 32 -1.05 0.01 25.52
C GLY A 32 -1.33 0.17 24.01
N GLY A 33 -0.56 -0.54 23.18
CA GLY A 33 -0.61 -0.40 21.73
C GLY A 33 -1.97 -0.72 21.09
N ARG A 34 -2.68 -1.74 21.58
CA ARG A 34 -4.03 -2.09 21.07
C ARG A 34 -5.09 -1.06 21.44
N ALA A 35 -5.02 -0.50 22.65
CA ALA A 35 -5.96 0.55 23.07
C ALA A 35 -5.77 1.82 22.24
N VAL A 36 -4.54 2.15 21.90
CA VAL A 36 -4.22 3.27 21.01
C VAL A 36 -4.71 3.00 19.59
N ALA A 37 -4.59 1.76 19.10
CA ALA A 37 -5.12 1.38 17.80
C ALA A 37 -6.64 1.61 17.73
N ALA A 38 -7.39 1.18 18.74
CA ALA A 38 -8.82 1.46 18.86
C ALA A 38 -9.13 2.96 18.97
N HIS A 39 -8.27 3.74 19.61
CA HIS A 39 -8.41 5.20 19.76
C HIS A 39 -8.13 5.95 18.45
N PHE A 40 -7.27 5.43 17.59
CA PHE A 40 -7.04 5.98 16.25
C PHE A 40 -8.28 5.90 15.35
N GLU A 41 -9.07 4.86 15.48
CA GLU A 41 -10.34 4.73 14.78
C GLU A 41 -11.41 5.66 15.38
N ALA A 42 -11.43 5.79 16.70
CA ALA A 42 -12.48 6.53 17.40
C ALA A 42 -12.27 8.04 17.43
N ARG A 43 -11.05 8.56 17.49
CA ARG A 43 -10.76 10.02 17.57
C ARG A 43 -9.31 10.38 17.23
N ALA A 44 -9.11 11.20 16.29
CA ALA A 44 -8.59 12.54 16.51
C ALA A 44 -7.09 12.81 16.67
N LEU A 45 -6.16 11.94 17.04
CA LEU A 45 -4.74 12.24 16.79
C LEU A 45 -4.52 12.38 15.28
N TRP A 46 -5.09 11.50 14.54
CA TRP A 46 -5.14 11.52 13.09
C TRP A 46 -6.08 12.61 12.53
N THR A 47 -7.23 12.85 13.15
CA THR A 47 -8.16 13.88 12.73
C THR A 47 -7.81 15.27 13.21
N HIS A 48 -7.22 15.44 14.39
CA HIS A 48 -6.87 16.77 14.93
C HIS A 48 -5.60 17.33 14.32
N SER A 49 -4.51 16.54 14.25
CA SER A 49 -3.26 17.02 13.68
C SER A 49 -3.29 17.19 12.16
N TRP A 50 -4.07 16.35 11.47
CA TRP A 50 -4.19 16.41 10.01
C TRP A 50 -5.37 17.23 9.51
N ARG A 51 -6.40 17.45 10.33
CA ARG A 51 -7.60 18.21 9.96
C ARG A 51 -7.73 19.56 10.64
N ALA A 52 -7.22 19.76 11.84
CA ALA A 52 -7.49 20.97 12.63
C ALA A 52 -6.60 22.16 12.27
N GLN A 53 -5.41 21.93 11.76
CA GLN A 53 -4.49 22.99 11.40
C GLN A 53 -4.40 23.15 9.89
N GLY A 54 -5.33 23.80 9.25
CA GLY A 54 -5.51 24.05 7.82
C GLY A 54 -4.32 23.96 6.86
N GLN A 55 -3.09 24.01 7.35
CA GLN A 55 -1.85 23.87 6.60
C GLN A 55 -1.26 22.45 6.64
N ALA A 56 -1.41 21.68 7.72
CA ALA A 56 -0.89 20.31 7.81
C ALA A 56 -1.72 19.30 6.98
N ARG A 57 -2.94 19.68 6.60
CA ARG A 57 -3.88 18.85 5.84
C ARG A 57 -3.37 18.33 4.52
N GLY A 58 -2.36 18.92 3.98
CA GLY A 58 -1.88 18.64 2.64
C GLY A 58 -0.43 18.23 2.57
N LEU A 59 0.42 18.52 3.57
CA LEU A 59 1.87 18.40 3.41
C LEU A 59 2.29 17.01 2.93
N HIS A 60 1.83 15.95 3.57
CA HIS A 60 2.13 14.59 3.12
C HIS A 60 1.42 14.23 1.82
N ARG A 61 0.14 14.58 1.70
CA ARG A 61 -0.66 14.30 0.51
C ARG A 61 -0.22 15.14 -0.66
N THR A 62 -0.02 16.44 -0.44
CA THR A 62 0.43 17.38 -1.47
C THR A 62 1.85 17.04 -1.93
N THR A 63 2.76 16.70 -1.03
CA THR A 63 4.12 16.30 -1.39
C THR A 63 4.14 14.97 -2.13
N LEU A 64 3.38 13.97 -1.68
CA LEU A 64 3.26 12.69 -2.38
C LEU A 64 2.63 12.84 -3.78
N HIS A 65 1.70 13.78 -3.95
CA HIS A 65 1.05 14.08 -5.21
C HIS A 65 1.80 15.10 -6.07
N GLY A 66 2.45 16.07 -5.45
CA GLY A 66 3.02 17.25 -6.15
C GLY A 66 4.15 16.94 -7.11
N THR A 67 4.82 15.81 -6.95
CA THR A 67 5.88 15.35 -7.85
C THR A 67 5.37 14.51 -9.02
N ALA A 68 4.10 14.14 -9.02
CA ALA A 68 3.53 13.17 -9.96
C ALA A 68 2.82 13.81 -11.17
N GLY A 69 2.75 15.14 -11.24
CA GLY A 69 2.01 15.84 -12.30
C GLY A 69 0.48 15.71 -12.15
N PRO A 70 -0.28 16.04 -13.18
CA PRO A 70 -1.75 16.09 -13.13
C PRO A 70 -2.41 14.70 -12.97
N SER A 71 -1.69 13.63 -13.25
CA SER A 71 -2.19 12.25 -13.15
C SER A 71 -1.24 11.41 -12.31
N THR A 72 -1.73 10.88 -11.20
CA THR A 72 -0.96 10.01 -10.31
C THR A 72 -1.46 8.58 -10.38
N LYS A 73 -0.55 7.61 -10.37
CA LYS A 73 -0.88 6.19 -10.36
C LYS A 73 -1.01 5.68 -8.92
N CYS A 74 -1.95 4.75 -8.74
CA CYS A 74 -1.95 3.91 -7.55
C CYS A 74 -0.70 3.02 -7.54
N VAL A 75 0.04 2.99 -6.43
CA VAL A 75 1.28 2.18 -6.31
C VAL A 75 1.05 0.68 -6.48
N TRP A 76 -0.17 0.19 -6.22
CA TRP A 76 -0.51 -1.23 -6.32
C TRP A 76 -1.01 -1.63 -7.71
N CYS A 77 -2.09 -1.02 -8.17
CA CYS A 77 -2.74 -1.43 -9.43
C CYS A 77 -2.31 -0.62 -10.64
N GLU A 78 -1.52 0.44 -10.46
CA GLU A 78 -1.01 1.36 -11.48
C GLU A 78 -2.08 2.09 -12.31
N GLN A 79 -3.33 2.01 -11.90
CA GLN A 79 -4.37 2.79 -12.55
C GLN A 79 -4.11 4.29 -12.34
N LEU A 80 -4.15 5.05 -13.43
CA LEU A 80 -4.12 6.51 -13.40
C LEU A 80 -5.36 7.03 -12.67
N ARG A 81 -5.16 8.07 -11.86
CA ARG A 81 -6.21 8.82 -11.19
C ARG A 81 -6.08 10.29 -11.56
N GLU A 82 -7.11 10.82 -12.18
CA GLU A 82 -7.13 12.21 -12.64
C GLU A 82 -7.22 13.20 -11.48
N ARG A 83 -7.70 12.74 -10.34
CA ARG A 83 -7.91 13.58 -9.17
C ARG A 83 -7.18 13.03 -7.96
N THR A 84 -6.41 13.89 -7.31
CA THR A 84 -5.66 13.56 -6.08
C THR A 84 -6.56 13.01 -4.96
N ARG A 85 -7.83 13.43 -4.89
CA ARG A 85 -8.82 12.94 -3.92
C ARG A 85 -9.20 11.47 -4.09
N GLU A 86 -8.85 10.86 -5.23
CA GLU A 86 -9.11 9.44 -5.51
C GLU A 86 -8.03 8.52 -4.95
N LEU A 87 -6.96 9.11 -4.43
CA LEU A 87 -5.86 8.39 -3.80
C LEU A 87 -5.81 8.72 -2.30
N ASP A 88 -5.66 7.68 -1.51
CA ASP A 88 -5.41 7.78 -0.07
C ASP A 88 -3.90 7.74 0.19
N VAL A 89 -3.47 8.29 1.33
CA VAL A 89 -2.17 7.98 1.89
C VAL A 89 -2.26 6.61 2.55
N GLU A 90 -1.59 5.67 1.93
CA GLU A 90 -1.48 4.28 2.35
C GLU A 90 -0.33 4.11 3.33
N HIS A 91 -0.51 3.29 4.35
CA HIS A 91 0.56 2.80 5.19
C HIS A 91 0.99 1.42 4.71
N PHE A 92 2.21 1.30 4.19
CA PHE A 92 2.74 0.00 3.78
C PHE A 92 2.62 -1.02 4.91
N ARG A 93 3.16 -0.70 6.10
CA ARG A 93 2.93 -1.43 7.35
C ARG A 93 1.72 -0.83 8.07
N PRO A 94 0.65 -1.61 8.30
CA PRO A 94 -0.57 -1.09 8.92
C PRO A 94 -0.29 -0.57 10.35
N LYS A 95 -0.75 0.65 10.64
CA LYS A 95 -0.46 1.31 11.92
C LYS A 95 -1.33 0.82 13.09
N VAL A 96 -2.55 0.39 12.79
CA VAL A 96 -3.57 0.07 13.82
C VAL A 96 -3.50 -1.40 14.21
N CYS A 97 -3.67 -2.28 13.25
CA CYS A 97 -3.54 -3.71 13.42
C CYS A 97 -2.96 -4.32 12.14
N ALA A 98 -2.30 -5.46 12.28
CA ALA A 98 -1.82 -6.27 11.18
C ALA A 98 -2.54 -7.62 11.19
N THR A 99 -2.95 -8.08 10.02
CA THR A 99 -3.67 -9.36 9.87
C THR A 99 -3.03 -10.21 8.79
N GLU A 100 -3.34 -11.48 8.81
CA GLU A 100 -3.01 -12.46 7.79
C GLU A 100 -4.29 -12.95 7.11
N TRP A 101 -4.20 -13.82 6.14
CA TRP A 101 -5.37 -14.48 5.55
C TRP A 101 -5.46 -15.95 5.97
N GLN A 102 -6.67 -16.49 5.89
CA GLN A 102 -6.93 -17.90 6.14
C GLN A 102 -6.83 -18.73 4.86
N GLY A 103 -6.14 -19.86 4.94
CA GLY A 103 -6.07 -20.84 3.86
C GLY A 103 -5.24 -20.40 2.66
N THR A 104 -5.59 -20.87 1.47
CA THR A 104 -4.94 -20.50 0.21
C THR A 104 -5.92 -19.70 -0.65
N PRO A 105 -5.85 -18.36 -0.60
CA PRO A 105 -6.75 -17.53 -1.39
C PRO A 105 -6.55 -17.78 -2.89
N PRO A 106 -7.62 -17.74 -3.69
CA PRO A 106 -7.50 -17.89 -5.12
C PRO A 106 -6.76 -16.70 -5.74
N LEU A 107 -6.01 -16.97 -6.79
CA LEU A 107 -5.25 -15.94 -7.52
C LEU A 107 -6.17 -14.92 -8.22
N ILE A 108 -7.34 -15.37 -8.65
CA ILE A 108 -8.40 -14.54 -9.20
C ILE A 108 -9.55 -14.57 -8.19
N ALA A 109 -9.92 -13.41 -7.69
CA ALA A 109 -10.95 -13.27 -6.68
C ALA A 109 -11.73 -11.97 -6.88
N ASP A 110 -13.00 -11.99 -6.51
CA ASP A 110 -13.88 -10.82 -6.52
C ASP A 110 -13.93 -10.11 -5.15
N HIS A 111 -13.43 -10.78 -4.12
CA HIS A 111 -13.41 -10.28 -2.75
C HIS A 111 -12.03 -10.47 -2.11
N PRO A 112 -11.64 -9.57 -1.19
CA PRO A 112 -10.40 -9.73 -0.44
C PRO A 112 -10.46 -11.02 0.41
N PRO A 113 -9.30 -11.62 0.71
CA PRO A 113 -9.26 -12.79 1.57
C PRO A 113 -9.77 -12.45 2.98
N ARG A 114 -10.28 -13.49 3.68
CA ARG A 114 -10.70 -13.33 5.06
C ARG A 114 -9.49 -13.06 5.95
N GLU A 115 -9.55 -11.97 6.69
CA GLU A 115 -8.54 -11.62 7.67
C GLU A 115 -8.64 -12.50 8.92
N VAL A 116 -7.48 -12.94 9.40
CA VAL A 116 -7.32 -13.74 10.62
C VAL A 116 -6.05 -13.29 11.37
N ASN A 117 -5.84 -13.82 12.58
CA ASN A 117 -4.64 -13.57 13.39
C ASN A 117 -4.36 -12.06 13.58
N GLU A 118 -5.40 -11.31 13.96
CA GLU A 118 -5.25 -9.88 14.23
C GLU A 118 -4.25 -9.65 15.38
N ARG A 119 -3.29 -8.77 15.10
CA ARG A 119 -2.26 -8.30 16.05
C ARG A 119 -2.29 -6.78 16.10
N GLY A 120 -1.73 -6.19 17.16
CA GLY A 120 -1.42 -4.76 17.19
C GLY A 120 -0.47 -4.41 16.05
N GLY A 121 -0.74 -3.30 15.34
CA GLY A 121 0.04 -2.88 14.18
C GLY A 121 1.27 -2.05 14.53
N TYR A 122 1.89 -1.52 13.50
CA TYR A 122 3.14 -0.74 13.55
C TYR A 122 2.86 0.73 13.89
N TRP A 123 2.28 0.98 15.07
CA TRP A 123 1.84 2.31 15.49
C TRP A 123 2.96 3.36 15.46
N TRP A 124 4.21 2.99 15.74
CA TRP A 124 5.39 3.89 15.71
C TRP A 124 5.76 4.33 14.29
N LEU A 125 5.27 3.62 13.26
CA LEU A 125 5.42 3.99 11.86
C LEU A 125 4.24 4.82 11.33
N ALA A 126 3.31 5.22 12.20
CA ALA A 126 2.11 5.97 11.80
C ALA A 126 2.45 7.32 11.13
N PHE A 127 3.57 7.93 11.50
CA PHE A 127 4.07 9.19 10.96
C PHE A 127 5.41 9.03 10.22
N ALA A 128 5.85 7.81 9.97
CA ALA A 128 7.10 7.58 9.23
C ALA A 128 6.89 7.81 7.74
N TRP A 129 7.63 8.78 7.16
CA TRP A 129 7.57 9.07 5.72
C TRP A 129 7.87 7.83 4.88
N SER A 130 8.81 7.00 5.32
CA SER A 130 9.17 5.74 4.68
C SER A 130 8.04 4.71 4.64
N ASN A 131 6.99 4.89 5.46
CA ASN A 131 5.84 4.00 5.50
C ASN A 131 4.66 4.50 4.65
N PHE A 132 4.77 5.64 3.98
CA PHE A 132 3.68 6.21 3.17
C PHE A 132 3.81 5.85 1.70
N ALA A 133 2.67 5.62 1.07
CA ALA A 133 2.52 5.45 -0.36
C ALA A 133 1.18 6.05 -0.81
N LEU A 134 0.96 6.15 -2.13
CA LEU A 134 -0.32 6.60 -2.68
C LEU A 134 -1.09 5.42 -3.26
N SER A 135 -2.25 5.14 -2.71
CA SER A 135 -3.09 4.02 -3.13
C SER A 135 -4.52 4.47 -3.42
N CYS A 136 -5.14 3.90 -4.44
CA CYS A 136 -6.57 4.11 -4.65
C CYS A 136 -7.39 3.41 -3.56
N LYS A 137 -8.58 3.93 -3.29
CA LYS A 137 -9.48 3.41 -2.25
C LYS A 137 -9.76 1.92 -2.40
N THR A 138 -9.93 1.44 -3.63
CA THR A 138 -10.17 0.02 -3.88
C THR A 138 -9.00 -0.84 -3.40
N CYS A 139 -7.75 -0.47 -3.71
CA CYS A 139 -6.59 -1.22 -3.25
C CYS A 139 -6.34 -1.05 -1.75
N ASN A 140 -6.48 0.18 -1.21
CA ASN A 140 -6.24 0.48 0.19
C ASN A 140 -7.36 -0.08 1.08
N GLN A 141 -8.57 0.48 0.95
CA GLN A 141 -9.69 0.21 1.85
C GLN A 141 -10.45 -1.08 1.48
N GLY A 142 -10.52 -1.40 0.18
CA GLY A 142 -11.26 -2.55 -0.30
C GLY A 142 -10.48 -3.86 -0.19
N TRP A 143 -9.19 -3.85 -0.49
CA TRP A 143 -8.39 -5.07 -0.59
C TRP A 143 -7.33 -5.21 0.50
N LYS A 144 -6.30 -4.36 0.49
CA LYS A 144 -5.19 -4.49 1.44
C LYS A 144 -5.63 -4.33 2.88
N ARG A 145 -6.38 -3.28 3.21
CA ARG A 145 -6.85 -3.03 4.58
C ARG A 145 -5.71 -3.18 5.60
N ASN A 146 -5.84 -4.16 6.50
CA ASN A 146 -4.84 -4.49 7.53
C ASN A 146 -4.00 -5.73 7.18
N LEU A 147 -4.21 -6.32 5.99
CA LEU A 147 -3.45 -7.48 5.55
C LEU A 147 -1.97 -7.12 5.38
N PHE A 148 -1.15 -7.78 6.17
CA PHE A 148 0.30 -7.63 6.17
C PHE A 148 0.98 -8.94 6.56
N PRO A 149 1.02 -9.92 5.62
CA PRO A 149 1.61 -11.21 5.88
C PRO A 149 3.13 -11.12 5.98
N LEU A 150 3.68 -11.86 6.92
CA LEU A 150 5.11 -12.03 7.12
C LEU A 150 5.53 -13.43 6.70
N ARG A 151 6.78 -13.60 6.24
CA ARG A 151 7.36 -14.91 5.94
C ARG A 151 7.37 -15.82 7.17
N THR A 152 7.63 -15.24 8.34
CA THR A 152 7.49 -15.90 9.63
C THR A 152 6.41 -15.18 10.43
N PRO A 153 5.19 -15.75 10.52
CA PRO A 153 4.10 -15.14 11.26
C PRO A 153 4.45 -14.92 12.73
N ARG A 154 3.92 -13.85 13.32
CA ARG A 154 4.03 -13.57 14.77
C ARG A 154 2.74 -13.91 15.47
N SER A 155 2.85 -14.43 16.70
CA SER A 155 1.70 -14.73 17.56
C SER A 155 1.40 -13.61 18.57
N ARG A 156 2.14 -12.52 18.55
CA ARG A 156 2.02 -11.37 19.46
C ARG A 156 1.84 -10.05 18.69
N ASP A 157 1.43 -9.01 19.41
CA ASP A 157 1.40 -7.66 18.90
C ASP A 157 2.80 -7.20 18.49
N GLU A 158 2.87 -6.36 17.43
CA GLU A 158 4.10 -5.77 16.96
C GLU A 158 4.68 -4.82 18.02
N GLN A 159 5.99 -4.77 18.12
CA GLN A 159 6.75 -3.90 19.02
C GLN A 159 7.67 -2.99 18.23
N GLU A 160 7.93 -1.79 18.77
CA GLU A 160 8.82 -0.83 18.11
C GLU A 160 10.20 -1.46 17.83
N GLY A 161 10.61 -1.45 16.57
CA GLY A 161 11.85 -2.06 16.07
C GLY A 161 11.68 -3.43 15.39
N ASP A 162 10.54 -4.08 15.52
CA ASP A 162 10.28 -5.38 14.87
C ASP A 162 10.41 -5.29 13.34
N GLU A 163 10.05 -4.14 12.75
CA GLU A 163 10.15 -3.91 11.31
C GLU A 163 11.54 -4.12 10.73
N ARG A 164 12.59 -4.09 11.56
CA ARG A 164 13.99 -4.24 11.14
C ARG A 164 14.40 -5.69 10.91
N THR A 165 13.70 -6.62 11.52
CA THR A 165 14.02 -8.06 11.47
C THR A 165 12.97 -8.87 10.72
N GLU A 166 11.82 -8.31 10.45
CA GLU A 166 10.74 -8.95 9.72
C GLU A 166 10.99 -9.00 8.23
N VAL A 167 10.51 -10.05 7.61
CA VAL A 167 10.48 -10.21 6.15
C VAL A 167 9.02 -10.18 5.68
N PRO A 168 8.52 -9.04 5.19
CA PRO A 168 7.20 -8.96 4.61
C PRO A 168 7.07 -9.85 3.38
N LEU A 169 5.93 -10.49 3.19
CA LEU A 169 5.58 -11.13 1.93
C LEU A 169 4.96 -10.13 0.93
N LEU A 170 4.53 -8.97 1.41
CA LEU A 170 4.04 -7.91 0.56
C LEU A 170 5.24 -7.12 0.00
N LEU A 171 5.33 -6.99 -1.33
CA LEU A 171 6.34 -6.17 -1.98
C LEU A 171 6.15 -4.70 -1.61
N ASP A 172 7.20 -4.05 -1.10
CA ASP A 172 7.17 -2.60 -0.87
C ASP A 172 7.35 -1.89 -2.22
N PRO A 173 6.34 -1.14 -2.69
CA PRO A 173 6.43 -0.47 -3.99
C PRO A 173 7.48 0.64 -4.02
N SER A 174 7.99 1.09 -2.87
CA SER A 174 9.00 2.14 -2.76
C SER A 174 10.44 1.62 -2.71
N THR A 175 10.61 0.30 -2.69
CA THR A 175 11.95 -0.33 -2.79
C THR A 175 12.20 -0.83 -4.22
N PRO A 176 13.44 -0.76 -4.72
CA PRO A 176 13.77 -1.32 -6.02
C PRO A 176 13.56 -2.84 -6.04
N PHE A 177 12.88 -3.33 -7.07
CA PHE A 177 12.77 -4.76 -7.39
C PHE A 177 12.60 -4.94 -8.90
N HIS A 178 12.97 -6.11 -9.41
CA HIS A 178 12.69 -6.46 -10.80
C HIS A 178 11.33 -7.11 -10.92
N VAL A 179 10.46 -6.51 -11.71
CA VAL A 179 9.07 -6.97 -11.88
C VAL A 179 8.99 -8.42 -12.34
N ALA A 180 9.88 -8.83 -13.24
CA ALA A 180 9.94 -10.20 -13.77
C ALA A 180 10.33 -11.27 -12.75
N ASP A 181 10.98 -10.87 -11.64
CA ASP A 181 11.33 -11.82 -10.56
C ASP A 181 10.12 -12.18 -9.71
N HIS A 182 9.05 -11.38 -9.79
CA HIS A 182 7.86 -11.56 -8.96
C HIS A 182 6.58 -11.82 -9.76
N PHE A 183 6.52 -11.35 -11.01
CA PHE A 183 5.28 -11.40 -11.80
C PHE A 183 5.55 -11.74 -13.26
N ARG A 184 4.62 -12.47 -13.87
CA ARG A 184 4.48 -12.58 -15.31
C ARG A 184 3.00 -12.39 -15.68
N TRP A 185 2.73 -12.07 -16.94
CA TRP A 185 1.38 -11.83 -17.44
C TRP A 185 1.03 -12.87 -18.50
N THR A 186 -0.18 -13.39 -18.43
CA THR A 186 -0.75 -14.17 -19.51
C THR A 186 -1.24 -13.25 -20.64
N PRO A 187 -1.44 -13.79 -21.85
CA PRO A 187 -2.07 -13.02 -22.94
C PRO A 187 -3.46 -12.46 -22.58
N GLY A 188 -4.18 -13.08 -21.64
CA GLY A 188 -5.46 -12.60 -21.12
C GLY A 188 -5.35 -11.51 -20.04
N GLY A 189 -4.13 -11.06 -19.70
CA GLY A 189 -3.91 -10.01 -18.70
C GLY A 189 -3.93 -10.48 -17.25
N ILE A 190 -3.96 -11.79 -17.00
CA ILE A 190 -3.83 -12.36 -15.66
C ILE A 190 -2.38 -12.19 -15.21
N MET A 191 -2.21 -11.70 -14.01
CA MET A 191 -0.92 -11.63 -13.32
C MET A 191 -0.66 -12.95 -12.62
N GLU A 192 0.40 -13.66 -13.03
CA GLU A 192 0.85 -14.90 -12.40
C GLU A 192 2.05 -14.62 -11.49
N PRO A 193 2.09 -15.19 -10.28
CA PRO A 193 3.22 -15.02 -9.38
C PRO A 193 4.41 -15.87 -9.84
N VAL A 194 5.62 -15.32 -9.65
CA VAL A 194 6.91 -16.03 -9.84
C VAL A 194 7.56 -16.27 -8.49
N SER A 195 7.20 -15.50 -7.47
CA SER A 195 7.70 -15.63 -6.09
C SER A 195 6.56 -15.61 -5.07
N ASP A 196 6.87 -15.97 -3.83
CA ASP A 196 5.93 -15.89 -2.69
C ASP A 196 5.47 -14.44 -2.47
N GLU A 197 6.38 -13.47 -2.60
CA GLU A 197 6.07 -12.05 -2.47
C GLU A 197 5.14 -11.59 -3.60
N GLY A 198 5.37 -12.07 -4.82
CA GLY A 198 4.48 -11.84 -5.95
C GLY A 198 3.08 -12.38 -5.68
N SER A 199 2.98 -13.62 -5.18
CA SER A 199 1.72 -14.26 -4.82
C SER A 199 0.98 -13.46 -3.75
N ALA A 200 1.65 -13.14 -2.66
CA ALA A 200 1.07 -12.36 -1.57
C ALA A 200 0.58 -10.99 -2.04
N THR A 201 1.37 -10.30 -2.86
CA THR A 201 1.03 -8.98 -3.38
C THR A 201 -0.21 -9.02 -4.29
N ILE A 202 -0.32 -10.03 -5.16
CA ILE A 202 -1.51 -10.22 -6.01
C ILE A 202 -2.76 -10.40 -5.15
N VAL A 203 -2.69 -11.26 -4.16
CA VAL A 203 -3.80 -11.60 -3.27
C VAL A 203 -4.20 -10.40 -2.40
N VAL A 204 -3.25 -9.81 -1.69
CA VAL A 204 -3.50 -8.71 -0.74
C VAL A 204 -4.04 -7.48 -1.43
N CYS A 205 -3.54 -7.14 -2.62
CA CYS A 205 -3.96 -5.94 -3.35
C CYS A 205 -5.04 -6.23 -4.41
N GLY A 206 -5.53 -7.47 -4.52
CA GLY A 206 -6.54 -7.86 -5.48
C GLY A 206 -6.15 -7.55 -6.92
N LEU A 207 -4.90 -7.84 -7.29
CA LEU A 207 -4.37 -7.40 -8.58
C LEU A 207 -4.96 -8.17 -9.78
N ASN A 208 -5.66 -9.27 -9.53
CA ASN A 208 -6.42 -10.02 -10.53
C ASN A 208 -7.95 -9.92 -10.35
N ARG A 209 -8.46 -8.90 -9.65
CA ARG A 209 -9.89 -8.64 -9.60
C ARG A 209 -10.47 -8.31 -10.98
N ALA A 210 -11.73 -8.63 -11.21
CA ALA A 210 -12.40 -8.58 -12.53
C ALA A 210 -12.18 -7.25 -13.28
N GLU A 211 -12.29 -6.10 -12.59
CA GLU A 211 -12.07 -4.78 -13.19
C GLU A 211 -10.67 -4.63 -13.79
N LEU A 212 -9.62 -5.09 -13.09
CA LEU A 212 -8.24 -4.99 -13.58
C LEU A 212 -7.97 -5.96 -14.72
N LEU A 213 -8.54 -7.17 -14.66
CA LEU A 213 -8.43 -8.14 -15.73
C LEU A 213 -9.06 -7.61 -17.02
N ALA A 214 -10.28 -7.06 -16.97
CA ALA A 214 -10.95 -6.49 -18.12
C ALA A 214 -10.11 -5.37 -18.78
N ARG A 215 -9.54 -4.46 -17.96
CA ARG A 215 -8.68 -3.37 -18.50
C ARG A 215 -7.38 -3.87 -19.12
N ARG A 216 -6.73 -4.87 -18.49
CA ARG A 216 -5.49 -5.45 -19.04
C ARG A 216 -5.74 -6.24 -20.32
N ALA A 217 -6.86 -6.93 -20.40
CA ALA A 217 -7.25 -7.64 -21.63
C ALA A 217 -7.39 -6.69 -22.84
N LEU A 218 -7.97 -5.50 -22.64
CA LEU A 218 -8.05 -4.47 -23.69
C LEU A 218 -6.65 -4.03 -24.11
N VAL A 219 -5.76 -3.72 -23.18
CA VAL A 219 -4.37 -3.33 -23.49
C VAL A 219 -3.63 -4.46 -24.20
N ALA A 220 -3.81 -5.72 -23.76
CA ALA A 220 -3.19 -6.86 -24.43
C ALA A 220 -3.66 -7.03 -25.87
N GLN A 221 -4.95 -6.82 -26.14
CA GLN A 221 -5.50 -6.83 -27.51
C GLN A 221 -4.88 -5.74 -28.37
N ASP A 222 -4.73 -4.52 -27.85
CA ASP A 222 -4.08 -3.42 -28.57
C ASP A 222 -2.61 -3.72 -28.86
N VAL A 223 -1.86 -4.26 -27.90
CA VAL A 223 -0.47 -4.68 -28.10
C VAL A 223 -0.38 -5.72 -29.23
N LEU A 224 -1.23 -6.75 -29.19
CA LEU A 224 -1.25 -7.79 -30.24
C LEU A 224 -1.61 -7.21 -31.61
N ARG A 225 -2.52 -6.26 -31.67
CA ARG A 225 -2.96 -5.60 -32.91
C ARG A 225 -1.87 -4.73 -33.52
N TYR A 226 -1.18 -3.92 -32.72
CA TYR A 226 -0.25 -2.90 -33.25
C TYR A 226 1.20 -3.38 -33.35
N THR A 227 1.62 -4.39 -32.59
CA THR A 227 3.00 -4.92 -32.64
C THR A 227 3.45 -5.34 -34.06
N PRO A 228 2.65 -6.05 -34.88
CA PRO A 228 3.04 -6.39 -36.24
C PRO A 228 3.21 -5.16 -37.16
N MET A 229 2.42 -4.11 -36.96
CA MET A 229 2.51 -2.87 -37.71
C MET A 229 3.80 -2.10 -37.42
N LEU A 230 4.14 -2.00 -36.12
CA LEU A 230 5.40 -1.39 -35.65
C LEU A 230 6.63 -2.14 -36.20
N LYS A 231 6.62 -3.48 -36.14
CA LYS A 231 7.71 -4.30 -36.73
C LYS A 231 7.91 -4.11 -38.23
N ARG A 232 6.84 -3.78 -38.95
CA ARG A 232 6.95 -3.46 -40.39
C ARG A 232 7.49 -2.05 -40.65
N ALA A 233 7.18 -1.09 -39.78
CA ALA A 233 7.61 0.29 -39.92
C ALA A 233 9.10 0.52 -39.55
N ILE A 234 9.72 -0.41 -38.83
CA ILE A 234 11.12 -0.34 -38.39
C ILE A 234 12.07 -1.09 -39.35
N ARG A 235 11.53 -1.84 -40.28
CA ARG A 235 12.29 -2.49 -41.38
C ARG A 235 12.38 -1.59 -42.59
#